data_edfffaebf3f46d97ad9f22541851471b
#
_entry.id   edfffaebf3f46d97ad9f22541851471b
#
_cell.length_a   1.000
_cell.length_b   1.000
_cell.length_c   1.000
_cell.angle_alpha   90.00
_cell.angle_beta   90.00
_cell.angle_gamma   90.00
#
_symmetry.space_group_name_H-M   'P 1'
#
loop_
_entity.id
_entity.type
_entity.pdbx_description
1 polymer ?
#
loop_
_entity_poly.entity_id
_entity_poly.type
_entity_poly.pdbx_seq_one_letter_code
_entity_poly.pdbx_strand_id
1 'polypeptide(L)'
;MVLRNSADQQSLLEGQFEKRLFTRRTDLTNEIRLMIAINALHAMTNGVWGTITDLADKYIISRTFVYSLAKTLKEAGQFLFEETVEYVLASSLRELSIEMMLSVRLVAQGSIGAVSTIMKRFGCELSSTGSISQALSRIGNLLPTTISTENGIIQYLVFASDEIFSKTTPILLTVDPSSSAILRIELADGRKAEDWKKHFECLYDNGVEAIYLVSDEGAGIRAGHAKAMSDVVRQSDTYHAIAHQLGKWADRLEKAAYKAIGVEDECERKLDSAKSEHVQEKRWVDCEQSAQAAKEAVTLYDDFNYLYRCVLGELNVFDSNGHLRDPQQAEQGIKVGLALIEELNHSAITEAVNKTRRSLPNLFHYFDVAKKVVNECRELPINEQSLRAYCLAWQWGKADRKAKKADRKQKAQEREQFCLEIAAGLHQDESGDIQKEVYSMLDKIVQSSALVECINSIIRPYLNTTRNHVNQEQLNLIMHYHNHRRYIDGVRKGKTPMEILTGKEQAKDWISILFDIIREKDPELLLAA
;
A
#
# COMPACT_ATOMS: atom_id res chain seq x y z
N MET A 1 -22.53 -13.21 -4.72
CA MET A 1 -21.34 -14.07 -4.60
C MET A 1 -21.80 -15.50 -4.50
N VAL A 2 -21.63 -16.31 -5.52
CA VAL A 2 -22.10 -17.71 -5.55
C VAL A 2 -21.11 -18.54 -4.76
N LEU A 3 -21.54 -19.14 -3.67
CA LEU A 3 -20.78 -20.16 -2.97
C LEU A 3 -20.58 -21.35 -3.93
N ARG A 4 -19.36 -21.55 -4.34
CA ARG A 4 -18.96 -22.72 -5.14
C ARG A 4 -18.91 -23.93 -4.22
N ASN A 5 -19.51 -25.04 -4.64
CA ASN A 5 -19.38 -26.29 -3.92
C ASN A 5 -17.98 -26.91 -4.16
N SER A 6 -17.61 -27.89 -3.34
CA SER A 6 -16.28 -28.52 -3.39
C SER A 6 -15.98 -29.22 -4.73
N ALA A 7 -17.02 -29.67 -5.45
CA ALA A 7 -16.87 -30.28 -6.76
C ALA A 7 -16.43 -29.28 -7.85
N ASP A 8 -16.95 -28.03 -7.77
CA ASP A 8 -16.55 -26.96 -8.68
C ASP A 8 -15.08 -26.52 -8.47
N GLN A 9 -14.59 -26.58 -7.23
CA GLN A 9 -13.20 -26.29 -6.94
C GLN A 9 -12.24 -27.37 -7.44
N GLN A 10 -12.63 -28.64 -7.30
CA GLN A 10 -11.82 -29.76 -7.74
C GLN A 10 -11.68 -29.80 -9.27
N SER A 11 -12.75 -29.53 -10.00
CA SER A 11 -12.72 -29.51 -11.47
C SER A 11 -12.02 -28.26 -12.05
N LEU A 12 -11.96 -27.15 -11.32
CA LEU A 12 -11.11 -26.00 -11.66
C LEU A 12 -9.62 -26.33 -11.54
N LEU A 13 -9.25 -27.14 -10.55
CA LEU A 13 -7.88 -27.63 -10.35
C LEU A 13 -7.46 -28.65 -11.42
N GLU A 14 -8.40 -29.41 -11.94
CA GLU A 14 -8.14 -30.43 -12.97
C GLU A 14 -8.21 -29.90 -14.41
N GLY A 15 -8.46 -28.59 -14.62
CA GLY A 15 -8.48 -27.96 -15.95
C GLY A 15 -9.64 -28.41 -16.86
N GLN A 16 -10.69 -29.07 -16.31
CA GLN A 16 -11.81 -29.65 -17.07
C GLN A 16 -13.04 -28.73 -17.20
N PHE A 17 -12.99 -27.47 -16.71
CA PHE A 17 -14.07 -26.52 -16.92
C PHE A 17 -13.78 -25.59 -18.10
N GLU A 18 -14.46 -25.83 -19.22
CA GLU A 18 -14.72 -24.76 -20.17
C GLU A 18 -15.38 -23.60 -19.42
N LYS A 19 -14.78 -22.39 -19.51
CA LYS A 19 -15.38 -21.14 -18.99
C LYS A 19 -16.76 -20.98 -19.62
N ARG A 20 -17.82 -21.39 -18.95
CA ARG A 20 -19.17 -21.04 -19.34
C ARG A 20 -19.31 -19.53 -19.18
N LEU A 21 -19.19 -18.82 -20.29
CA LEU A 21 -19.55 -17.40 -20.38
C LEU A 21 -21.03 -17.30 -20.01
N PHE A 22 -21.29 -16.68 -18.86
CA PHE A 22 -22.65 -16.42 -18.39
C PHE A 22 -23.26 -15.38 -19.30
N THR A 23 -24.00 -15.82 -20.30
CA THR A 23 -24.76 -14.93 -21.19
C THR A 23 -26.09 -14.63 -20.52
N ARG A 24 -26.35 -13.35 -20.22
CA ARG A 24 -27.63 -12.90 -19.67
C ARG A 24 -28.70 -13.18 -20.72
N ARG A 25 -29.70 -13.97 -20.38
CA ARG A 25 -30.84 -14.25 -21.24
C ARG A 25 -31.63 -12.96 -21.50
N THR A 26 -31.64 -12.53 -22.75
CA THR A 26 -32.31 -11.29 -23.20
C THR A 26 -33.83 -11.44 -23.32
N ASP A 27 -34.32 -12.66 -23.48
CA ASP A 27 -35.73 -13.01 -23.52
C ASP A 27 -36.42 -12.91 -22.14
N LEU A 28 -35.65 -12.94 -21.04
CA LEU A 28 -36.16 -12.69 -19.69
C LEU A 28 -36.03 -11.21 -19.35
N THR A 29 -37.00 -10.41 -19.79
CA THR A 29 -37.06 -8.98 -19.44
C THR A 29 -37.18 -8.76 -17.93
N ASN A 30 -36.96 -7.55 -17.46
CA ASN A 30 -37.10 -7.25 -16.04
C ASN A 30 -38.55 -7.48 -15.54
N GLU A 31 -39.54 -7.21 -16.37
CA GLU A 31 -40.96 -7.47 -16.07
C GLU A 31 -41.24 -8.96 -15.92
N ILE A 32 -40.70 -9.79 -16.82
CA ILE A 32 -40.83 -11.26 -16.75
C ILE A 32 -40.15 -11.79 -15.47
N ARG A 33 -38.95 -11.28 -15.15
CA ARG A 33 -38.23 -11.66 -13.91
C ARG A 33 -39.00 -11.27 -12.67
N LEU A 34 -39.58 -10.07 -12.64
CA LEU A 34 -40.41 -9.59 -11.54
C LEU A 34 -41.68 -10.45 -11.39
N MET A 35 -42.36 -10.78 -12.52
CA MET A 35 -43.53 -11.64 -12.50
C MET A 35 -43.23 -13.05 -11.99
N ILE A 36 -42.10 -13.65 -12.41
CA ILE A 36 -41.64 -14.94 -11.89
C ILE A 36 -41.38 -14.83 -10.37
N ALA A 37 -40.70 -13.78 -9.94
CA ALA A 37 -40.37 -13.57 -8.53
C ALA A 37 -41.64 -13.42 -7.66
N ILE A 38 -42.63 -12.64 -8.12
CA ILE A 38 -43.91 -12.43 -7.39
C ILE A 38 -44.67 -13.76 -7.25
N ASN A 39 -44.85 -14.49 -8.35
CA ASN A 39 -45.57 -15.78 -8.32
C ASN A 39 -44.84 -16.81 -7.47
N ALA A 40 -43.52 -16.87 -7.54
CA ALA A 40 -42.73 -17.77 -6.73
C ALA A 40 -42.79 -17.40 -5.25
N LEU A 41 -42.68 -16.13 -4.89
CA LEU A 41 -42.78 -15.64 -3.51
C LEU A 41 -44.16 -15.93 -2.93
N HIS A 42 -45.22 -15.65 -3.70
CA HIS A 42 -46.61 -15.97 -3.32
C HIS A 42 -46.80 -17.48 -3.06
N ALA A 43 -46.29 -18.33 -3.96
CA ALA A 43 -46.39 -19.79 -3.78
C ALA A 43 -45.62 -20.27 -2.55
N MET A 44 -44.44 -19.75 -2.30
CA MET A 44 -43.64 -20.08 -1.11
C MET A 44 -44.30 -19.63 0.19
N THR A 45 -44.94 -18.46 0.18
CA THR A 45 -45.60 -17.92 1.38
C THR A 45 -46.88 -18.66 1.72
N ASN A 46 -47.64 -19.08 0.73
CA ASN A 46 -48.94 -19.75 0.87
C ASN A 46 -48.88 -21.27 0.79
N GLY A 47 -47.68 -21.88 0.65
CA GLY A 47 -47.50 -23.31 0.58
C GLY A 47 -48.10 -23.98 -0.69
N VAL A 48 -48.17 -23.25 -1.81
CA VAL A 48 -48.71 -23.76 -3.08
C VAL A 48 -47.68 -24.64 -3.77
N TRP A 49 -47.95 -25.94 -3.86
CA TRP A 49 -47.06 -26.91 -4.48
C TRP A 49 -47.13 -26.88 -6.02
N GLY A 50 -46.00 -27.15 -6.68
CA GLY A 50 -45.91 -27.23 -8.14
C GLY A 50 -45.51 -25.94 -8.84
N THR A 51 -45.93 -24.76 -8.34
CA THR A 51 -45.73 -23.45 -8.98
C THR A 51 -44.27 -23.15 -9.36
N ILE A 52 -43.32 -23.52 -8.49
CA ILE A 52 -41.88 -23.32 -8.79
C ILE A 52 -41.43 -24.16 -10.00
N THR A 53 -41.91 -25.38 -10.09
CA THR A 53 -41.62 -26.27 -11.21
C THR A 53 -42.29 -25.76 -12.49
N ASP A 54 -43.55 -25.37 -12.42
CA ASP A 54 -44.29 -24.83 -13.56
C ASP A 54 -43.66 -23.55 -14.11
N LEU A 55 -43.19 -22.66 -13.23
CA LEU A 55 -42.45 -21.47 -13.64
C LEU A 55 -41.11 -21.81 -14.26
N ALA A 56 -40.38 -22.79 -13.71
CA ALA A 56 -39.11 -23.22 -14.25
C ALA A 56 -39.28 -23.82 -15.66
N ASP A 57 -40.28 -24.65 -15.85
CA ASP A 57 -40.59 -25.30 -17.13
C ASP A 57 -41.12 -24.28 -18.14
N LYS A 58 -42.06 -23.43 -17.75
CA LYS A 58 -42.65 -22.40 -18.63
C LYS A 58 -41.61 -21.43 -19.21
N TYR A 59 -40.62 -21.02 -18.41
CA TYR A 59 -39.62 -20.06 -18.85
C TYR A 59 -38.27 -20.72 -19.20
N ILE A 60 -38.21 -22.06 -19.17
CA ILE A 60 -36.99 -22.86 -19.47
C ILE A 60 -35.81 -22.37 -18.64
N ILE A 61 -36.00 -22.30 -17.30
CA ILE A 61 -34.99 -21.87 -16.33
C ILE A 61 -34.87 -22.89 -15.18
N SER A 62 -33.77 -22.83 -14.44
CA SER A 62 -33.62 -23.74 -13.29
C SER A 62 -34.53 -23.30 -12.12
N ARG A 63 -35.03 -24.29 -11.36
CA ARG A 63 -35.75 -24.00 -10.10
C ARG A 63 -34.93 -23.16 -9.14
N THR A 64 -33.61 -23.37 -9.08
CA THR A 64 -32.69 -22.57 -8.30
C THR A 64 -32.73 -21.08 -8.69
N PHE A 65 -32.86 -20.80 -9.99
CA PHE A 65 -32.96 -19.42 -10.46
C PHE A 65 -34.33 -18.80 -10.11
N VAL A 66 -35.42 -19.57 -10.14
CA VAL A 66 -36.72 -19.11 -9.65
C VAL A 66 -36.67 -18.75 -8.17
N TYR A 67 -36.06 -19.61 -7.34
CA TYR A 67 -35.85 -19.31 -5.91
C TYR A 67 -34.98 -18.08 -5.69
N SER A 68 -33.93 -17.90 -6.50
CA SER A 68 -33.08 -16.70 -6.37
C SER A 68 -33.83 -15.42 -6.70
N LEU A 69 -34.69 -15.41 -7.71
CA LEU A 69 -35.53 -14.26 -8.04
C LEU A 69 -36.54 -13.95 -6.90
N ALA A 70 -37.20 -14.98 -6.33
CA ALA A 70 -38.10 -14.81 -5.19
C ALA A 70 -37.36 -14.26 -3.95
N LYS A 71 -36.17 -14.77 -3.68
CA LYS A 71 -35.30 -14.31 -2.59
C LYS A 71 -34.91 -12.85 -2.79
N THR A 72 -34.46 -12.47 -3.99
CA THR A 72 -34.10 -11.09 -4.32
C THR A 72 -35.30 -10.14 -4.13
N LEU A 73 -36.51 -10.55 -4.56
CA LEU A 73 -37.70 -9.74 -4.37
C LEU A 73 -38.06 -9.60 -2.89
N LYS A 74 -37.92 -10.68 -2.11
CA LYS A 74 -38.17 -10.65 -0.66
C LYS A 74 -37.21 -9.71 0.06
N GLU A 75 -35.91 -9.80 -0.26
CA GLU A 75 -34.86 -8.94 0.30
C GLU A 75 -35.09 -7.47 -0.09
N ALA A 76 -35.45 -7.23 -1.35
CA ALA A 76 -35.80 -5.88 -1.81
C ALA A 76 -37.07 -5.36 -1.10
N GLY A 77 -38.09 -6.20 -0.92
CA GLY A 77 -39.29 -5.87 -0.16
C GLY A 77 -39.00 -5.58 1.30
N GLN A 78 -38.19 -6.39 1.95
CA GLN A 78 -37.74 -6.13 3.32
C GLN A 78 -37.03 -4.77 3.40
N PHE A 79 -36.09 -4.52 2.50
CA PHE A 79 -35.41 -3.23 2.40
C PHE A 79 -36.39 -2.05 2.19
N LEU A 80 -37.43 -2.20 1.37
CA LEU A 80 -38.41 -1.15 1.09
C LEU A 80 -39.41 -0.89 2.23
N PHE A 81 -39.66 -1.88 3.09
CA PHE A 81 -40.71 -1.81 4.14
C PHE A 81 -40.16 -1.89 5.57
N GLU A 82 -38.83 -1.95 5.76
CA GLU A 82 -38.22 -1.81 7.08
C GLU A 82 -38.18 -0.32 7.49
N GLU A 83 -38.32 -0.05 8.80
CA GLU A 83 -38.25 1.31 9.36
C GLU A 83 -36.93 2.04 9.01
N THR A 84 -35.85 1.29 8.74
CA THR A 84 -34.59 1.83 8.21
C THR A 84 -34.73 2.54 6.85
N VAL A 85 -35.76 2.21 6.08
CA VAL A 85 -36.05 2.87 4.78
C VAL A 85 -36.60 4.28 4.97
N GLU A 86 -37.33 4.55 6.05
CA GLU A 86 -37.71 5.92 6.39
C GLU A 86 -36.48 6.81 6.61
N TYR A 87 -35.42 6.26 7.20
CA TYR A 87 -34.15 6.97 7.38
C TYR A 87 -33.41 7.22 6.05
N VAL A 88 -33.43 6.25 5.13
CA VAL A 88 -32.82 6.39 3.79
C VAL A 88 -33.65 7.32 2.89
N LEU A 89 -34.98 7.28 3.00
CA LEU A 89 -35.87 8.19 2.25
C LEU A 89 -35.93 9.60 2.86
N ALA A 90 -35.63 9.74 4.14
CA ALA A 90 -35.54 11.02 4.84
C ALA A 90 -34.26 11.80 4.51
N SER A 91 -33.19 11.13 4.01
CA SER A 91 -32.06 11.85 3.48
C SER A 91 -32.50 12.58 2.22
N SER A 92 -32.28 13.89 2.16
CA SER A 92 -32.67 14.68 0.98
C SER A 92 -32.03 14.10 -0.27
N LEU A 93 -32.70 14.13 -1.40
CA LEU A 93 -32.14 13.72 -2.72
C LEU A 93 -30.79 14.41 -2.98
N ARG A 94 -30.61 15.58 -2.39
CA ARG A 94 -29.35 16.33 -2.45
C ARG A 94 -28.22 15.65 -1.69
N GLU A 95 -28.46 15.15 -0.46
CA GLU A 95 -27.47 14.40 0.32
C GLU A 95 -27.06 13.14 -0.44
N LEU A 96 -28.03 12.37 -0.95
CA LEU A 96 -27.77 11.18 -1.76
C LEU A 96 -26.93 11.50 -3.01
N SER A 97 -27.22 12.62 -3.68
CA SER A 97 -26.45 13.08 -4.84
C SER A 97 -25.00 13.40 -4.45
N ILE A 98 -24.78 14.06 -3.32
CA ILE A 98 -23.43 14.36 -2.80
C ILE A 98 -22.71 13.07 -2.41
N GLU A 99 -23.36 12.15 -1.73
CA GLU A 99 -22.80 10.86 -1.34
C GLU A 99 -22.36 10.05 -2.57
N MET A 100 -23.21 9.95 -3.58
CA MET A 100 -22.88 9.29 -4.85
C MET A 100 -21.68 9.96 -5.55
N MET A 101 -21.67 11.29 -5.63
CA MET A 101 -20.58 12.07 -6.21
C MET A 101 -19.26 11.76 -5.50
N LEU A 102 -19.24 11.82 -4.17
CA LEU A 102 -18.06 11.55 -3.34
C LEU A 102 -17.61 10.09 -3.47
N SER A 103 -18.54 9.13 -3.44
CA SER A 103 -18.24 7.71 -3.58
C SER A 103 -17.61 7.39 -4.93
N VAL A 104 -18.18 7.90 -6.03
CA VAL A 104 -17.60 7.70 -7.36
C VAL A 104 -16.24 8.39 -7.49
N ARG A 105 -16.10 9.60 -6.92
CA ARG A 105 -14.84 10.35 -7.00
C ARG A 105 -13.73 9.74 -6.13
N LEU A 106 -14.02 9.39 -4.88
CA LEU A 106 -13.00 8.98 -3.91
C LEU A 106 -12.81 7.46 -3.84
N VAL A 107 -13.89 6.68 -3.80
CA VAL A 107 -13.79 5.21 -3.71
C VAL A 107 -13.44 4.61 -5.06
N ALA A 108 -14.16 4.99 -6.13
CA ALA A 108 -13.91 4.47 -7.48
C ALA A 108 -12.83 5.26 -8.24
N GLN A 109 -12.27 6.31 -7.67
CA GLN A 109 -11.25 7.18 -8.29
C GLN A 109 -11.67 7.72 -9.66
N GLY A 110 -12.99 7.93 -9.85
CA GLY A 110 -13.58 8.36 -11.11
C GLY A 110 -13.16 9.78 -11.51
N SER A 111 -12.93 10.02 -12.80
CA SER A 111 -12.75 11.38 -13.30
C SER A 111 -14.04 12.20 -13.14
N ILE A 112 -13.94 13.54 -13.09
CA ILE A 112 -15.13 14.41 -13.01
C ILE A 112 -16.11 14.11 -14.15
N GLY A 113 -15.60 13.79 -15.35
CA GLY A 113 -16.42 13.37 -16.48
C GLY A 113 -17.17 12.06 -16.25
N ALA A 114 -16.50 11.07 -15.64
CA ALA A 114 -17.13 9.79 -15.27
C ALA A 114 -18.21 10.00 -14.20
N VAL A 115 -17.92 10.79 -13.17
CA VAL A 115 -18.88 11.19 -12.14
C VAL A 115 -20.10 11.84 -12.80
N SER A 116 -19.90 12.84 -13.66
CA SER A 116 -20.99 13.52 -14.39
C SER A 116 -21.86 12.55 -15.20
N THR A 117 -21.23 11.61 -15.91
CA THR A 117 -21.95 10.62 -16.72
C THR A 117 -22.83 9.71 -15.85
N ILE A 118 -22.32 9.25 -14.73
CA ILE A 118 -23.05 8.40 -13.78
C ILE A 118 -24.21 9.20 -13.17
N MET A 119 -23.93 10.37 -12.64
CA MET A 119 -24.94 11.21 -11.97
C MET A 119 -26.09 11.62 -12.90
N LYS A 120 -25.78 11.96 -14.16
CA LYS A 120 -26.81 12.20 -15.19
C LYS A 120 -27.69 10.98 -15.44
N ARG A 121 -27.10 9.79 -15.47
CA ARG A 121 -27.85 8.54 -15.68
C ARG A 121 -28.84 8.24 -14.56
N PHE A 122 -28.51 8.66 -13.35
CA PHE A 122 -29.36 8.49 -12.16
C PHE A 122 -30.26 9.70 -11.88
N GLY A 123 -30.25 10.72 -12.73
CA GLY A 123 -31.09 11.91 -12.58
C GLY A 123 -30.72 12.79 -11.38
N CYS A 124 -29.44 12.73 -10.92
CA CYS A 124 -28.99 13.52 -9.79
C CYS A 124 -28.93 15.01 -10.15
N GLU A 125 -29.25 15.90 -9.18
CA GLU A 125 -29.18 17.35 -9.33
C GLU A 125 -27.78 17.85 -9.68
N LEU A 126 -26.76 17.35 -9.00
CA LEU A 126 -25.35 17.68 -9.23
C LEU A 126 -24.75 16.84 -10.35
N SER A 127 -25.19 17.03 -11.58
CA SER A 127 -24.79 16.17 -12.70
C SER A 127 -23.88 16.82 -13.75
N SER A 128 -23.73 18.15 -13.77
CA SER A 128 -22.80 18.81 -14.67
C SER A 128 -21.35 18.74 -14.14
N THR A 129 -20.35 18.72 -15.04
CA THR A 129 -18.93 18.74 -14.63
C THR A 129 -18.58 19.99 -13.82
N GLY A 130 -19.21 21.12 -14.13
CA GLY A 130 -19.02 22.38 -13.40
C GLY A 130 -19.58 22.32 -11.98
N SER A 131 -20.85 21.88 -11.82
CA SER A 131 -21.48 21.76 -10.50
C SER A 131 -20.78 20.74 -9.61
N ILE A 132 -20.33 19.60 -10.18
CA ILE A 132 -19.52 18.59 -9.47
C ILE A 132 -18.20 19.19 -9.00
N SER A 133 -17.47 19.90 -9.87
CA SER A 133 -16.20 20.52 -9.53
C SER A 133 -16.36 21.57 -8.42
N GLN A 134 -17.39 22.42 -8.52
CA GLN A 134 -17.70 23.42 -7.50
C GLN A 134 -18.07 22.78 -6.15
N ALA A 135 -18.92 21.74 -6.16
CA ALA A 135 -19.30 21.03 -4.95
C ALA A 135 -18.10 20.36 -4.28
N LEU A 136 -17.24 19.67 -5.06
CA LEU A 136 -16.01 19.06 -4.53
C LEU A 136 -15.06 20.11 -3.94
N SER A 137 -14.87 21.25 -4.60
CA SER A 137 -14.03 22.33 -4.06
C SER A 137 -14.64 22.93 -2.81
N ARG A 138 -15.96 23.17 -2.78
CA ARG A 138 -16.66 23.71 -1.61
C ARG A 138 -16.54 22.77 -0.40
N ILE A 139 -16.75 21.46 -0.60
CA ILE A 139 -16.58 20.45 0.46
C ILE A 139 -15.11 20.38 0.91
N GLY A 140 -14.17 20.35 -0.02
CA GLY A 140 -12.75 20.27 0.29
C GLY A 140 -12.21 21.47 1.08
N ASN A 141 -12.81 22.65 0.89
CA ASN A 141 -12.51 23.86 1.67
C ASN A 141 -12.94 23.77 3.14
N LEU A 142 -13.91 22.91 3.48
CA LEU A 142 -14.33 22.69 4.86
C LEU A 142 -13.34 21.81 5.65
N LEU A 143 -12.47 21.10 4.93
CA LEU A 143 -11.54 20.13 5.48
C LEU A 143 -10.15 20.75 5.75
N PRO A 144 -9.47 20.30 6.81
CA PRO A 144 -8.15 20.77 7.11
C PRO A 144 -7.09 20.20 6.13
N THR A 145 -6.05 20.98 5.89
CA THR A 145 -4.84 20.55 5.15
C THR A 145 -3.86 19.80 6.07
N THR A 146 -4.00 19.98 7.37
CA THR A 146 -3.15 19.41 8.43
C THR A 146 -4.04 18.80 9.48
N ILE A 147 -3.69 17.64 10.02
CA ILE A 147 -4.36 17.11 11.21
C ILE A 147 -4.07 18.03 12.39
N SER A 148 -5.01 18.11 13.32
CA SER A 148 -4.83 18.82 14.58
C SER A 148 -5.06 17.89 15.75
N THR A 149 -4.37 18.13 16.84
CA THR A 149 -4.56 17.41 18.10
C THR A 149 -5.71 18.02 18.90
N GLU A 150 -6.43 17.18 19.64
CA GLU A 150 -7.51 17.62 20.51
C GLU A 150 -6.96 18.31 21.78
N ASN A 151 -7.59 19.38 22.19
CA ASN A 151 -7.37 20.03 23.51
C ASN A 151 -5.91 20.49 23.79
N GLY A 152 -5.12 20.81 22.75
CA GLY A 152 -3.74 21.28 22.92
C GLY A 152 -2.77 20.23 23.45
N ILE A 153 -3.11 18.95 23.38
CA ILE A 153 -2.21 17.85 23.73
C ILE A 153 -1.22 17.69 22.58
N ILE A 154 0.08 17.82 22.86
CA ILE A 154 1.13 17.60 21.86
C ILE A 154 1.23 16.10 21.58
N GLN A 155 1.18 15.74 20.30
CA GLN A 155 1.37 14.37 19.83
C GLN A 155 2.73 14.20 19.17
N TYR A 156 3.57 13.34 19.74
CA TYR A 156 4.89 13.04 19.22
C TYR A 156 4.84 11.87 18.26
N LEU A 157 5.22 12.09 17.00
CA LEU A 157 5.13 11.11 15.92
C LEU A 157 6.46 11.01 15.14
N VAL A 158 6.63 9.91 14.43
CA VAL A 158 7.68 9.83 13.41
C VAL A 158 7.14 10.48 12.14
N PHE A 159 7.89 11.44 11.59
CA PHE A 159 7.55 12.01 10.30
C PHE A 159 8.26 11.26 9.18
N ALA A 160 7.50 10.77 8.22
CA ALA A 160 8.04 10.34 6.94
C ALA A 160 7.53 11.30 5.87
N SER A 161 8.46 11.99 5.21
CA SER A 161 8.12 13.09 4.30
C SER A 161 8.77 12.92 2.94
N ASP A 162 8.03 13.31 1.90
CA ASP A 162 8.44 13.22 0.50
C ASP A 162 7.61 14.20 -0.35
N GLU A 163 8.00 14.42 -1.59
CA GLU A 163 7.22 15.19 -2.55
C GLU A 163 6.78 14.34 -3.74
N ILE A 164 5.55 14.59 -4.22
CA ILE A 164 5.08 14.15 -5.53
C ILE A 164 4.69 15.37 -6.38
N PHE A 165 4.52 15.16 -7.67
CA PHE A 165 4.24 16.26 -8.59
C PHE A 165 2.89 16.11 -9.27
N SER A 166 2.15 17.21 -9.28
CA SER A 166 1.03 17.46 -10.18
C SER A 166 1.54 18.33 -11.33
N LYS A 167 1.93 17.72 -12.45
CA LYS A 167 2.74 18.34 -13.51
C LYS A 167 4.06 18.89 -12.95
N THR A 168 4.16 20.21 -12.85
CA THR A 168 5.34 20.94 -12.33
C THR A 168 5.16 21.42 -10.90
N THR A 169 3.94 21.36 -10.37
CA THR A 169 3.62 21.84 -9.03
C THR A 169 3.87 20.72 -8.01
N PRO A 170 4.72 20.94 -7.02
CA PRO A 170 4.98 19.96 -5.99
C PRO A 170 3.82 19.86 -5.00
N ILE A 171 3.56 18.64 -4.55
CA ILE A 171 2.68 18.33 -3.44
C ILE A 171 3.60 17.83 -2.33
N LEU A 172 3.69 18.57 -1.25
CA LEU A 172 4.45 18.18 -0.07
C LEU A 172 3.58 17.29 0.81
N LEU A 173 4.15 16.19 1.25
CA LEU A 173 3.44 15.16 2.00
C LEU A 173 4.23 14.74 3.24
N THR A 174 3.57 14.72 4.39
CA THR A 174 4.08 14.11 5.62
C THR A 174 3.08 13.12 6.16
N VAL A 175 3.55 11.92 6.48
CA VAL A 175 2.72 10.82 7.00
C VAL A 175 3.34 10.25 8.29
N ASP A 176 2.51 9.67 9.15
CA ASP A 176 2.97 8.82 10.24
C ASP A 176 3.14 7.37 9.76
N PRO A 177 4.34 6.79 9.79
CA PRO A 177 4.57 5.43 9.34
C PRO A 177 3.85 4.35 10.16
N SER A 178 3.55 4.61 11.42
CA SER A 178 2.91 3.63 12.31
C SER A 178 1.45 3.44 11.94
N SER A 179 0.70 4.53 11.82
CA SER A 179 -0.73 4.53 11.47
C SER A 179 -0.99 4.57 9.97
N SER A 180 -0.04 5.05 9.17
CA SER A 180 -0.19 5.48 7.79
C SER A 180 -1.13 6.69 7.59
N ALA A 181 -1.45 7.42 8.64
CA ALA A 181 -2.21 8.65 8.54
C ALA A 181 -1.41 9.73 7.77
N ILE A 182 -2.08 10.41 6.87
CA ILE A 182 -1.55 11.63 6.25
C ILE A 182 -1.68 12.73 7.30
N LEU A 183 -0.53 13.23 7.78
CA LEU A 183 -0.48 14.29 8.78
C LEU A 183 -0.69 15.67 8.14
N ARG A 184 -0.09 15.88 6.98
CA ARG A 184 -0.26 17.09 6.16
C ARG A 184 -0.06 16.75 4.69
N ILE A 185 -0.91 17.33 3.84
CA ILE A 185 -0.78 17.29 2.38
C ILE A 185 -1.00 18.70 1.82
N GLU A 186 -0.05 19.20 1.06
CA GLU A 186 -0.04 20.58 0.62
C GLU A 186 0.34 20.71 -0.86
N LEU A 187 -0.47 21.42 -1.62
CA LEU A 187 -0.11 21.89 -2.96
C LEU A 187 0.77 23.13 -2.79
N ALA A 188 2.09 22.97 -2.89
CA ALA A 188 3.04 24.02 -2.60
C ALA A 188 3.47 24.78 -3.86
N ASP A 189 3.88 26.04 -3.68
CA ASP A 189 4.44 26.87 -4.76
C ASP A 189 5.82 26.38 -5.21
N GLY A 190 6.53 25.67 -4.35
CA GLY A 190 7.85 25.14 -4.58
C GLY A 190 8.22 24.01 -3.64
N ARG A 191 9.46 23.53 -3.77
CA ARG A 191 10.06 22.52 -2.88
C ARG A 191 11.39 22.98 -2.28
N LYS A 192 11.54 24.28 -2.12
CA LYS A 192 12.74 24.88 -1.53
C LYS A 192 12.70 24.75 0.00
N ALA A 193 13.79 25.13 0.62
CA ALA A 193 13.90 25.12 2.08
C ALA A 193 12.78 25.87 2.80
N GLU A 194 12.30 26.98 2.24
CA GLU A 194 11.26 27.80 2.87
C GLU A 194 9.87 27.16 2.78
N ASP A 195 9.60 26.45 1.67
CA ASP A 195 8.34 25.71 1.48
C ASP A 195 8.25 24.55 2.49
N TRP A 196 9.32 23.77 2.63
CA TRP A 196 9.40 22.69 3.62
C TRP A 196 9.39 23.21 5.07
N LYS A 197 10.05 24.36 5.33
CA LYS A 197 10.00 24.99 6.64
C LYS A 197 8.57 25.29 7.06
N LYS A 198 7.82 26.01 6.22
CA LYS A 198 6.41 26.31 6.46
C LYS A 198 5.56 25.05 6.63
N HIS A 199 5.83 24.03 5.83
CA HIS A 199 5.14 22.75 5.90
C HIS A 199 5.28 22.12 7.29
N PHE A 200 6.48 22.09 7.85
CA PHE A 200 6.75 21.53 9.18
C PHE A 200 6.24 22.44 10.31
N GLU A 201 6.40 23.75 10.20
CA GLU A 201 5.86 24.71 11.17
C GLU A 201 4.35 24.58 11.32
N CYS A 202 3.61 24.40 10.22
CA CYS A 202 2.17 24.14 10.28
C CYS A 202 1.80 22.86 11.04
N LEU A 203 2.63 21.82 11.02
CA LEU A 203 2.39 20.61 11.84
C LEU A 203 2.54 20.94 13.33
N TYR A 204 3.58 21.67 13.69
CA TYR A 204 3.84 22.10 15.08
C TYR A 204 2.74 23.02 15.61
N ASP A 205 2.29 23.99 14.80
CA ASP A 205 1.19 24.90 15.15
C ASP A 205 -0.13 24.15 15.41
N ASN A 206 -0.27 22.93 14.86
CA ASN A 206 -1.42 22.05 15.08
C ASN A 206 -1.18 21.00 16.17
N GLY A 207 -0.12 21.12 16.96
CA GLY A 207 0.18 20.24 18.09
C GLY A 207 0.81 18.89 17.70
N VAL A 208 1.31 18.74 16.48
CA VAL A 208 1.96 17.52 16.01
C VAL A 208 3.46 17.75 15.89
N GLU A 209 4.23 17.10 16.77
CA GLU A 209 5.68 17.24 16.84
C GLU A 209 6.41 15.98 16.38
N ALA A 210 7.58 16.18 15.77
CA ALA A 210 8.39 15.08 15.28
C ALA A 210 9.29 14.49 16.37
N ILE A 211 9.24 13.16 16.57
CA ILE A 211 10.27 12.42 17.31
C ILE A 211 11.56 12.38 16.49
N TYR A 212 11.45 12.08 15.22
CA TYR A 212 12.49 12.19 14.20
C TYR A 212 11.83 12.23 12.81
N LEU A 213 12.59 12.74 11.82
CA LEU A 213 12.16 12.81 10.43
C LEU A 213 12.89 11.77 9.59
N VAL A 214 12.16 10.99 8.80
CA VAL A 214 12.70 10.13 7.75
C VAL A 214 12.39 10.74 6.39
N SER A 215 13.42 11.05 5.62
CA SER A 215 13.26 11.63 4.28
C SER A 215 14.38 11.19 3.34
N ASP A 216 14.20 11.45 2.05
CA ASP A 216 15.28 11.33 1.09
C ASP A 216 16.37 12.44 1.29
N GLU A 217 17.37 12.45 0.41
CA GLU A 217 18.46 13.43 0.45
C GLU A 217 18.16 14.72 -0.34
N GLY A 218 16.89 15.04 -0.59
CA GLY A 218 16.46 16.26 -1.27
C GLY A 218 16.99 17.52 -0.57
N ALA A 219 17.63 18.42 -1.32
CA ALA A 219 18.25 19.63 -0.75
C ALA A 219 17.23 20.54 -0.06
N GLY A 220 16.02 20.63 -0.61
CA GLY A 220 14.93 21.45 -0.06
C GLY A 220 14.45 20.94 1.28
N ILE A 221 14.12 19.65 1.38
CA ILE A 221 13.60 19.05 2.62
C ILE A 221 14.67 19.07 3.73
N ARG A 222 15.94 18.80 3.40
CA ARG A 222 17.05 18.87 4.37
C ARG A 222 17.21 20.28 4.95
N ALA A 223 17.22 21.29 4.09
CA ALA A 223 17.39 22.67 4.51
C ALA A 223 16.14 23.22 5.22
N GLY A 224 14.95 22.79 4.83
CA GLY A 224 13.68 23.09 5.50
C GLY A 224 13.62 22.51 6.90
N HIS A 225 13.99 21.23 7.04
CA HIS A 225 14.14 20.56 8.34
C HIS A 225 15.09 21.34 9.27
N ALA A 226 16.30 21.65 8.79
CA ALA A 226 17.30 22.39 9.60
C ALA A 226 16.81 23.76 10.07
N LYS A 227 15.87 24.39 9.35
CA LYS A 227 15.28 25.68 9.70
C LYS A 227 14.09 25.56 10.66
N ALA A 228 13.24 24.55 10.48
CA ALA A 228 12.00 24.42 11.24
C ALA A 228 12.16 23.61 12.53
N MET A 229 13.05 22.62 12.55
CA MET A 229 13.18 21.64 13.63
C MET A 229 14.62 21.12 13.74
N SER A 230 15.55 22.06 13.99
CA SER A 230 16.99 21.78 14.06
C SER A 230 17.40 20.83 15.19
N ASP A 231 16.60 20.73 16.24
CA ASP A 231 16.74 19.85 17.39
C ASP A 231 16.20 18.43 17.15
N VAL A 232 15.41 18.23 16.08
CA VAL A 232 14.88 16.94 15.69
C VAL A 232 15.87 16.25 14.77
N VAL A 233 16.16 14.99 15.07
CA VAL A 233 17.05 14.18 14.23
C VAL A 233 16.41 13.87 12.89
N ARG A 234 17.14 14.10 11.79
CA ARG A 234 16.79 13.65 10.46
C ARG A 234 17.55 12.38 10.10
N GLN A 235 16.83 11.35 9.74
CA GLN A 235 17.36 10.10 9.23
C GLN A 235 17.20 10.04 7.72
N SER A 236 18.28 9.68 7.03
CA SER A 236 18.23 9.38 5.61
C SER A 236 17.43 8.09 5.39
N ASP A 237 16.61 8.09 4.35
CA ASP A 237 15.87 6.89 3.94
C ASP A 237 16.84 5.76 3.54
N THR A 238 16.83 4.66 4.28
CA THR A 238 17.71 3.52 4.03
C THR A 238 17.48 2.87 2.67
N TYR A 239 16.24 2.90 2.16
CA TYR A 239 15.92 2.39 0.84
C TYR A 239 16.55 3.25 -0.26
N HIS A 240 16.34 4.56 -0.21
CA HIS A 240 16.91 5.48 -1.22
C HIS A 240 18.43 5.59 -1.12
N ALA A 241 18.98 5.57 0.08
CA ALA A 241 20.41 5.69 0.30
C ALA A 241 21.20 4.46 -0.19
N ILE A 242 20.69 3.24 0.01
CA ILE A 242 21.41 2.01 -0.28
C ILE A 242 20.65 1.14 -1.30
N ALA A 243 19.45 0.69 -0.98
CA ALA A 243 18.76 -0.30 -1.79
C ALA A 243 18.44 0.21 -3.21
N HIS A 244 18.01 1.47 -3.35
CA HIS A 244 17.75 2.07 -4.65
C HIS A 244 19.03 2.38 -5.42
N GLN A 245 20.12 2.83 -4.75
CA GLN A 245 21.38 3.16 -5.43
C GLN A 245 22.10 1.91 -5.93
N LEU A 246 22.23 0.88 -5.09
CA LEU A 246 22.94 -0.35 -5.41
C LEU A 246 22.04 -1.42 -6.04
N GLY A 247 20.78 -1.52 -5.62
CA GLY A 247 19.87 -2.58 -6.09
C GLY A 247 19.61 -2.56 -7.60
N LYS A 248 19.53 -1.37 -8.21
CA LYS A 248 19.42 -1.26 -9.67
C LYS A 248 20.61 -1.85 -10.42
N TRP A 249 21.78 -1.90 -9.79
CA TRP A 249 22.97 -2.52 -10.37
C TRP A 249 22.91 -4.03 -10.27
N ALA A 250 22.39 -4.60 -9.18
CA ALA A 250 22.12 -6.04 -9.08
C ALA A 250 21.23 -6.51 -10.25
N ASP A 251 20.12 -5.81 -10.52
CA ASP A 251 19.22 -6.14 -11.64
C ASP A 251 19.87 -5.96 -13.02
N ARG A 252 20.74 -4.96 -13.19
CA ARG A 252 21.44 -4.72 -14.46
C ARG A 252 22.51 -5.77 -14.72
N LEU A 253 23.30 -6.12 -13.70
CA LEU A 253 24.32 -7.14 -13.80
C LEU A 253 23.72 -8.53 -14.01
N GLU A 254 22.60 -8.85 -13.33
CA GLU A 254 21.86 -10.09 -13.57
C GLU A 254 21.44 -10.20 -15.05
N LYS A 255 20.85 -9.14 -15.60
CA LYS A 255 20.47 -9.11 -17.03
C LYS A 255 21.66 -9.20 -17.97
N ALA A 256 22.79 -8.57 -17.63
CA ALA A 256 24.01 -8.64 -18.42
C ALA A 256 24.59 -10.06 -18.41
N ALA A 257 24.61 -10.74 -17.27
CA ALA A 257 25.04 -12.12 -17.14
C ALA A 257 24.17 -13.07 -17.96
N TYR A 258 22.83 -12.99 -17.86
CA TYR A 258 21.93 -13.80 -18.70
C TYR A 258 22.10 -13.53 -20.20
N LYS A 259 22.32 -12.26 -20.58
CA LYS A 259 22.58 -11.92 -21.97
C LYS A 259 23.90 -12.54 -22.47
N ALA A 260 24.95 -12.52 -21.66
CA ALA A 260 26.24 -13.10 -22.01
C ALA A 260 26.14 -14.63 -22.15
N ILE A 261 25.44 -15.31 -21.23
CA ILE A 261 25.15 -16.76 -21.36
C ILE A 261 24.37 -17.05 -22.65
N GLY A 262 23.36 -16.25 -22.99
CA GLY A 262 22.61 -16.45 -24.24
C GLY A 262 23.45 -16.27 -25.49
N VAL A 263 24.49 -15.41 -25.47
CA VAL A 263 25.46 -15.26 -26.56
C VAL A 263 26.37 -16.49 -26.65
N GLU A 264 26.84 -17.00 -25.52
CA GLU A 264 27.62 -18.23 -25.43
C GLU A 264 26.85 -19.41 -26.04
N ASP A 265 25.60 -19.67 -25.58
CA ASP A 265 24.71 -20.71 -26.11
C ASP A 265 24.49 -20.58 -27.63
N GLU A 266 24.41 -19.35 -28.15
CA GLU A 266 24.24 -19.11 -29.58
C GLU A 266 25.53 -19.41 -30.37
N CYS A 267 26.70 -19.05 -29.81
CA CYS A 267 27.98 -19.35 -30.39
C CYS A 267 28.23 -20.87 -30.43
N GLU A 268 27.93 -21.59 -29.35
CA GLU A 268 28.03 -23.05 -29.32
C GLU A 268 27.14 -23.71 -30.39
N ARG A 269 25.89 -23.31 -30.51
CA ARG A 269 24.98 -23.80 -31.56
C ARG A 269 25.49 -23.51 -32.99
N LYS A 270 26.13 -22.37 -33.19
CA LYS A 270 26.75 -22.03 -34.49
C LYS A 270 27.98 -22.86 -34.74
N LEU A 271 28.78 -23.17 -33.72
CA LEU A 271 29.94 -24.05 -33.82
C LEU A 271 29.53 -25.46 -34.21
N ASP A 272 28.54 -26.04 -33.50
CA ASP A 272 28.01 -27.37 -33.78
C ASP A 272 27.44 -27.52 -35.20
N SER A 273 26.90 -26.43 -35.74
CA SER A 273 26.34 -26.40 -37.11
C SER A 273 27.36 -26.16 -38.20
N ALA A 274 28.66 -26.01 -37.87
CA ALA A 274 29.70 -25.71 -38.86
C ALA A 274 30.04 -26.91 -39.72
N LYS A 275 30.02 -26.72 -41.06
CA LYS A 275 30.22 -27.80 -42.04
C LYS A 275 31.65 -27.85 -42.60
N SER A 276 32.52 -26.90 -42.34
CA SER A 276 33.91 -26.87 -42.85
C SER A 276 34.88 -26.52 -41.72
N GLU A 277 36.07 -27.13 -41.78
CA GLU A 277 37.12 -27.00 -40.78
C GLU A 277 37.54 -25.54 -40.53
N HIS A 278 37.72 -24.75 -41.59
CA HIS A 278 38.05 -23.33 -41.51
C HIS A 278 36.94 -22.50 -40.79
N VAL A 279 35.66 -22.85 -41.00
CA VAL A 279 34.54 -22.18 -40.30
C VAL A 279 34.48 -22.64 -38.86
N GLN A 280 34.81 -23.90 -38.56
CA GLN A 280 34.89 -24.41 -37.17
C GLN A 280 35.97 -23.68 -36.38
N GLU A 281 37.18 -23.55 -36.91
CA GLU A 281 38.27 -22.83 -36.24
C GLU A 281 37.90 -21.40 -35.88
N LYS A 282 37.30 -20.65 -36.82
CA LYS A 282 36.84 -19.29 -36.55
C LYS A 282 35.77 -19.24 -35.49
N ARG A 283 34.76 -20.12 -35.57
CA ARG A 283 33.68 -20.18 -34.60
C ARG A 283 34.13 -20.65 -33.23
N TRP A 284 35.16 -21.48 -33.16
CA TRP A 284 35.79 -21.89 -31.92
C TRP A 284 36.36 -20.70 -31.17
N VAL A 285 37.08 -19.82 -31.81
CA VAL A 285 37.61 -18.59 -31.20
C VAL A 285 36.48 -17.69 -30.71
N ASP A 286 35.42 -17.54 -31.51
CA ASP A 286 34.24 -16.78 -31.10
C ASP A 286 33.57 -17.40 -29.86
N CYS A 287 33.49 -18.74 -29.76
CA CYS A 287 32.96 -19.46 -28.59
C CYS A 287 33.84 -19.27 -27.35
N GLU A 288 35.17 -19.40 -27.47
CA GLU A 288 36.06 -19.14 -26.34
C GLU A 288 35.92 -17.71 -25.80
N GLN A 289 35.80 -16.73 -26.68
CA GLN A 289 35.62 -15.33 -26.30
C GLN A 289 34.25 -15.12 -25.63
N SER A 290 33.18 -15.73 -26.16
CA SER A 290 31.84 -15.62 -25.56
C SER A 290 31.75 -16.34 -24.21
N ALA A 291 32.36 -17.51 -24.06
CA ALA A 291 32.44 -18.24 -22.78
C ALA A 291 33.21 -17.46 -21.71
N GLN A 292 34.36 -16.85 -22.11
CA GLN A 292 35.09 -16.00 -21.19
C GLN A 292 34.28 -14.77 -20.77
N ALA A 293 33.59 -14.12 -21.71
CA ALA A 293 32.72 -12.96 -21.43
C ALA A 293 31.53 -13.33 -20.53
N ALA A 294 30.91 -14.49 -20.76
CA ALA A 294 29.83 -15.00 -19.90
C ALA A 294 30.33 -15.28 -18.48
N LYS A 295 31.47 -15.95 -18.34
CA LYS A 295 32.10 -16.22 -17.05
C LYS A 295 32.42 -14.92 -16.30
N GLU A 296 32.98 -13.92 -16.95
CA GLU A 296 33.30 -12.63 -16.35
C GLU A 296 32.02 -11.89 -15.91
N ALA A 297 30.96 -11.89 -16.75
CA ALA A 297 29.69 -11.27 -16.41
C ALA A 297 28.97 -11.95 -15.24
N VAL A 298 28.99 -13.29 -15.18
CA VAL A 298 28.42 -14.07 -14.07
C VAL A 298 29.20 -13.82 -12.78
N THR A 299 30.53 -13.87 -12.85
CA THR A 299 31.38 -13.61 -11.67
C THR A 299 31.15 -12.22 -11.12
N LEU A 300 31.12 -11.20 -11.98
CA LEU A 300 30.84 -9.82 -11.58
C LEU A 300 29.46 -9.68 -10.91
N TYR A 301 28.42 -10.35 -11.45
CA TYR A 301 27.09 -10.35 -10.85
C TYR A 301 27.08 -11.04 -9.49
N ASP A 302 27.67 -12.21 -9.38
CA ASP A 302 27.67 -13.00 -8.15
C ASP A 302 28.43 -12.29 -7.02
N ASP A 303 29.63 -11.76 -7.31
CA ASP A 303 30.42 -11.00 -6.35
C ASP A 303 29.70 -9.72 -5.90
N PHE A 304 29.18 -8.96 -6.85
CA PHE A 304 28.40 -7.76 -6.53
C PHE A 304 27.16 -8.08 -5.68
N ASN A 305 26.38 -9.08 -6.09
CA ASN A 305 25.14 -9.45 -5.41
C ASN A 305 25.41 -9.99 -3.99
N TYR A 306 26.49 -10.74 -3.80
CA TYR A 306 26.92 -11.19 -2.47
C TYR A 306 27.27 -10.00 -1.57
N LEU A 307 28.13 -9.11 -2.02
CA LEU A 307 28.56 -7.91 -1.28
C LEU A 307 27.39 -6.97 -0.99
N TYR A 308 26.52 -6.77 -1.98
CA TYR A 308 25.33 -5.97 -1.80
C TYR A 308 24.39 -6.53 -0.72
N ARG A 309 24.23 -7.85 -0.66
CA ARG A 309 23.44 -8.49 0.41
C ARG A 309 24.11 -8.35 1.78
N CYS A 310 25.42 -8.41 1.85
CA CYS A 310 26.15 -8.13 3.08
C CYS A 310 25.87 -6.70 3.58
N VAL A 311 25.98 -5.72 2.68
CA VAL A 311 25.65 -4.32 2.99
C VAL A 311 24.21 -4.15 3.47
N LEU A 312 23.25 -4.79 2.81
CA LEU A 312 21.84 -4.77 3.27
C LEU A 312 21.65 -5.46 4.62
N GLY A 313 22.41 -6.51 4.90
CA GLY A 313 22.38 -7.22 6.17
C GLY A 313 22.75 -6.34 7.35
N GLU A 314 23.66 -5.38 7.16
CA GLU A 314 24.07 -4.43 8.20
C GLU A 314 22.98 -3.43 8.59
N LEU A 315 21.94 -3.24 7.74
CA LEU A 315 20.78 -2.41 8.04
C LEU A 315 19.76 -3.13 8.95
N ASN A 316 19.88 -4.42 9.17
CA ASN A 316 18.99 -5.13 10.06
C ASN A 316 19.11 -4.59 11.50
N VAL A 317 17.98 -4.46 12.18
CA VAL A 317 17.93 -3.96 13.56
C VAL A 317 18.61 -4.96 14.51
N PHE A 318 18.37 -6.25 14.27
CA PHE A 318 18.89 -7.33 15.10
C PHE A 318 19.90 -8.19 14.34
N ASP A 319 20.89 -8.69 15.06
CA ASP A 319 21.84 -9.68 14.55
C ASP A 319 21.20 -11.07 14.43
N SER A 320 21.98 -12.08 14.01
CA SER A 320 21.48 -13.46 13.86
C SER A 320 21.03 -14.13 15.17
N ASN A 321 21.39 -13.56 16.31
CA ASN A 321 21.07 -14.06 17.65
C ASN A 321 19.95 -13.26 18.34
N GLY A 322 19.38 -12.27 17.65
CA GLY A 322 18.32 -11.41 18.16
C GLY A 322 18.81 -10.28 19.08
N HIS A 323 20.12 -10.03 19.14
CA HIS A 323 20.64 -8.86 19.83
C HIS A 323 20.52 -7.61 18.96
N LEU A 324 20.25 -6.48 19.60
CA LEU A 324 20.29 -5.19 18.94
C LEU A 324 21.71 -4.96 18.39
N ARG A 325 21.83 -4.65 17.10
CA ARG A 325 23.12 -4.34 16.47
C ARG A 325 23.71 -3.05 17.03
N ASP A 326 25.01 -3.01 17.09
CA ASP A 326 25.74 -1.78 17.37
C ASP A 326 25.79 -0.92 16.09
N PRO A 327 25.31 0.35 16.15
CA PRO A 327 25.28 1.23 14.99
C PRO A 327 26.66 1.54 14.40
N GLN A 328 27.72 1.59 15.23
CA GLN A 328 29.07 1.86 14.76
C GLN A 328 29.65 0.66 14.02
N GLN A 329 29.38 -0.54 14.51
CA GLN A 329 29.77 -1.78 13.82
C GLN A 329 29.01 -1.94 12.50
N ALA A 330 27.69 -1.63 12.48
CA ALA A 330 26.89 -1.66 11.28
C ALA A 330 27.40 -0.66 10.22
N GLU A 331 27.72 0.57 10.63
CA GLU A 331 28.32 1.57 9.75
C GLU A 331 29.67 1.11 9.19
N GLN A 332 30.52 0.53 10.04
CA GLN A 332 31.81 0.00 9.61
C GLN A 332 31.66 -1.18 8.64
N GLY A 333 30.71 -2.10 8.92
CA GLY A 333 30.39 -3.21 8.01
C GLY A 333 29.96 -2.72 6.62
N ILE A 334 29.11 -1.69 6.58
CA ILE A 334 28.71 -1.06 5.31
C ILE A 334 29.91 -0.42 4.61
N LYS A 335 30.78 0.32 5.31
CA LYS A 335 31.99 0.94 4.73
C LYS A 335 32.89 -0.09 4.11
N VAL A 336 33.12 -1.22 4.78
CA VAL A 336 33.91 -2.34 4.26
C VAL A 336 33.24 -2.96 3.03
N GLY A 337 31.92 -3.24 3.09
CA GLY A 337 31.19 -3.78 1.94
C GLY A 337 31.24 -2.85 0.72
N LEU A 338 31.12 -1.54 0.93
CA LEU A 338 31.25 -0.54 -0.15
C LEU A 338 32.65 -0.49 -0.73
N ALA A 339 33.70 -0.64 0.09
CA ALA A 339 35.08 -0.70 -0.40
C ALA A 339 35.32 -1.94 -1.27
N LEU A 340 34.83 -3.10 -0.84
CA LEU A 340 34.92 -4.33 -1.64
C LEU A 340 34.13 -4.26 -2.95
N ILE A 341 32.96 -3.60 -2.95
CA ILE A 341 32.19 -3.34 -4.19
C ILE A 341 32.98 -2.43 -5.14
N GLU A 342 33.74 -1.48 -4.63
CA GLU A 342 34.58 -0.60 -5.43
C GLU A 342 35.74 -1.36 -6.11
N GLU A 343 36.29 -2.40 -5.45
CA GLU A 343 37.34 -3.27 -5.97
C GLU A 343 36.89 -4.13 -7.17
N LEU A 344 35.58 -4.20 -7.46
CA LEU A 344 35.06 -4.81 -8.70
C LEU A 344 35.37 -3.98 -9.95
N ASN A 345 35.95 -2.80 -9.80
CA ASN A 345 36.48 -1.92 -10.87
C ASN A 345 35.45 -1.56 -11.95
N HIS A 346 34.18 -1.38 -11.62
CA HIS A 346 33.13 -0.97 -12.53
C HIS A 346 32.75 0.50 -12.30
N SER A 347 33.14 1.40 -13.21
CA SER A 347 33.05 2.86 -13.05
C SER A 347 31.67 3.38 -12.61
N ALA A 348 30.59 2.86 -13.20
CA ALA A 348 29.25 3.28 -12.86
C ALA A 348 28.77 2.74 -11.49
N ILE A 349 29.30 1.61 -11.02
CA ILE A 349 29.07 1.10 -9.67
C ILE A 349 29.80 1.99 -8.66
N THR A 350 31.02 2.40 -8.95
CA THR A 350 31.82 3.33 -8.12
C THR A 350 31.07 4.64 -7.88
N GLU A 351 30.38 5.18 -8.89
CA GLU A 351 29.51 6.36 -8.70
C GLU A 351 28.36 6.10 -7.72
N ALA A 352 27.70 4.94 -7.81
CA ALA A 352 26.63 4.55 -6.88
C ALA A 352 27.16 4.36 -5.45
N VAL A 353 28.33 3.74 -5.29
CA VAL A 353 29.03 3.60 -4.01
C VAL A 353 29.31 4.97 -3.38
N ASN A 354 29.84 5.92 -4.18
CA ASN A 354 30.12 7.26 -3.68
C ASN A 354 28.86 8.03 -3.24
N LYS A 355 27.72 7.86 -3.94
CA LYS A 355 26.43 8.41 -3.51
C LYS A 355 25.97 7.79 -2.20
N THR A 356 26.04 6.47 -2.07
CA THR A 356 25.70 5.75 -0.84
C THR A 356 26.56 6.22 0.34
N ARG A 357 27.87 6.35 0.14
CA ARG A 357 28.84 6.78 1.16
C ARG A 357 28.52 8.16 1.73
N ARG A 358 27.99 9.08 0.92
CA ARG A 358 27.57 10.43 1.36
C ARG A 358 26.34 10.42 2.28
N SER A 359 25.49 9.40 2.17
CA SER A 359 24.27 9.28 2.98
C SER A 359 24.50 8.60 4.33
N LEU A 360 25.65 7.93 4.54
CA LEU A 360 25.92 7.15 5.74
C LEU A 360 25.79 7.91 7.06
N PRO A 361 26.29 9.17 7.21
CA PRO A 361 26.28 9.85 8.50
C PRO A 361 24.89 9.99 9.15
N ASN A 362 23.81 10.00 8.36
CA ASN A 362 22.45 10.18 8.84
C ASN A 362 21.59 8.91 8.70
N LEU A 363 22.20 7.73 8.59
CA LEU A 363 21.47 6.52 8.22
C LEU A 363 21.06 5.66 9.42
N PHE A 364 21.66 5.87 10.60
CA PHE A 364 21.61 4.91 11.70
C PHE A 364 20.80 5.36 12.92
N HIS A 365 20.13 6.49 12.86
CA HIS A 365 19.36 7.04 14.00
C HIS A 365 18.20 6.14 14.45
N TYR A 366 17.69 5.29 13.54
CA TYR A 366 16.69 4.29 13.94
C TYR A 366 17.19 3.30 14.99
N PHE A 367 18.51 3.13 15.16
CA PHE A 367 19.06 2.30 16.24
C PHE A 367 18.85 2.91 17.62
N ASP A 368 18.85 4.25 17.74
CA ASP A 368 18.54 4.92 19.00
C ASP A 368 17.08 4.69 19.39
N VAL A 369 16.16 4.73 18.41
CA VAL A 369 14.76 4.37 18.61
C VAL A 369 14.64 2.89 18.96
N ALA A 370 15.31 2.01 18.22
CA ALA A 370 15.31 0.58 18.49
C ALA A 370 15.77 0.25 19.91
N LYS A 371 16.81 0.94 20.40
CA LYS A 371 17.31 0.78 21.76
C LYS A 371 16.25 1.15 22.81
N LYS A 372 15.54 2.27 22.61
CA LYS A 372 14.44 2.67 23.50
C LYS A 372 13.32 1.65 23.48
N VAL A 373 12.86 1.26 22.28
CA VAL A 373 11.78 0.28 22.09
C VAL A 373 12.12 -1.07 22.69
N VAL A 374 13.35 -1.59 22.50
CA VAL A 374 13.76 -2.86 23.10
C VAL A 374 13.80 -2.78 24.63
N ASN A 375 14.20 -1.64 25.19
CA ASN A 375 14.14 -1.44 26.65
C ASN A 375 12.70 -1.41 27.15
N GLU A 376 11.78 -0.75 26.45
CA GLU A 376 10.35 -0.79 26.76
C GLU A 376 9.79 -2.22 26.70
N CYS A 377 10.18 -3.01 25.68
CA CYS A 377 9.78 -4.42 25.58
C CYS A 377 10.28 -5.29 26.75
N ARG A 378 11.40 -4.92 27.40
CA ARG A 378 11.92 -5.63 28.57
C ARG A 378 11.08 -5.43 29.83
N GLU A 379 10.21 -4.42 29.86
CA GLU A 379 9.25 -4.22 30.96
C GLU A 379 8.05 -5.17 30.88
N LEU A 380 7.87 -5.85 29.73
CA LEU A 380 6.84 -6.87 29.57
C LEU A 380 7.19 -8.13 30.38
N PRO A 381 6.18 -8.92 30.80
CA PRO A 381 6.39 -10.15 31.58
C PRO A 381 6.93 -11.29 30.69
N ILE A 382 8.10 -11.09 30.07
CA ILE A 382 8.72 -12.04 29.14
C ILE A 382 10.21 -12.17 29.45
N ASN A 383 10.77 -13.35 29.22
CA ASN A 383 12.20 -13.54 29.41
C ASN A 383 13.01 -13.02 28.21
N GLU A 384 14.28 -12.70 28.42
CA GLU A 384 15.16 -12.11 27.41
C GLU A 384 15.33 -13.00 26.16
N GLN A 385 15.28 -14.32 26.31
CA GLN A 385 15.44 -15.25 25.18
C GLN A 385 14.19 -15.25 24.30
N SER A 386 12.99 -15.23 24.89
CA SER A 386 11.73 -15.08 24.17
C SER A 386 11.64 -13.72 23.47
N LEU A 387 12.06 -12.64 24.14
CA LEU A 387 12.11 -11.31 23.52
C LEU A 387 13.00 -11.31 22.28
N ARG A 388 14.20 -11.89 22.34
CA ARG A 388 15.11 -12.02 21.19
C ARG A 388 14.48 -12.82 20.05
N ALA A 389 13.78 -13.90 20.37
CA ALA A 389 13.07 -14.71 19.38
C ALA A 389 11.95 -13.91 18.70
N TYR A 390 11.15 -13.14 19.45
CA TYR A 390 10.15 -12.24 18.88
C TYR A 390 10.77 -11.11 18.04
N CYS A 391 11.90 -10.55 18.45
CA CYS A 391 12.63 -9.55 17.66
C CYS A 391 13.07 -10.11 16.29
N LEU A 392 13.61 -11.34 16.27
CA LEU A 392 13.97 -12.03 15.03
C LEU A 392 12.76 -12.38 14.18
N ALA A 393 11.68 -12.89 14.78
CA ALA A 393 10.45 -13.20 14.08
C ALA A 393 9.88 -11.94 13.40
N TRP A 394 9.79 -10.82 14.12
CA TRP A 394 9.38 -9.55 13.56
C TRP A 394 10.25 -9.09 12.38
N GLN A 395 11.58 -9.24 12.48
CA GLN A 395 12.50 -8.88 11.41
C GLN A 395 12.31 -9.75 10.18
N TRP A 396 12.08 -11.07 10.34
CA TRP A 396 11.75 -11.96 9.24
C TRP A 396 10.38 -11.70 8.65
N GLY A 397 9.37 -11.39 9.46
CA GLY A 397 8.05 -10.95 8.98
C GLY A 397 8.12 -9.66 8.15
N LYS A 398 9.00 -8.71 8.51
CA LYS A 398 9.30 -7.55 7.63
C LYS A 398 9.97 -7.96 6.32
N ALA A 399 10.86 -8.95 6.35
CA ALA A 399 11.52 -9.47 5.15
C ALA A 399 10.53 -10.20 4.23
N ASP A 400 9.59 -10.98 4.78
CA ASP A 400 8.50 -11.63 4.03
C ASP A 400 7.65 -10.60 3.28
N ARG A 401 7.19 -9.56 3.97
CA ARG A 401 6.37 -8.48 3.37
C ARG A 401 7.09 -7.73 2.23
N LYS A 402 8.43 -7.64 2.27
CA LYS A 402 9.24 -7.00 1.23
C LYS A 402 9.64 -7.94 0.10
N ALA A 403 9.53 -9.25 0.27
CA ALA A 403 10.01 -10.24 -0.69
C ALA A 403 9.08 -10.30 -1.92
N LYS A 404 9.67 -10.11 -3.11
CA LYS A 404 8.98 -10.23 -4.41
C LYS A 404 9.09 -11.63 -5.02
N LYS A 405 10.20 -12.34 -4.77
CA LYS A 405 10.43 -13.70 -5.29
C LYS A 405 9.85 -14.73 -4.31
N ALA A 406 9.15 -15.74 -4.83
CA ALA A 406 8.42 -16.74 -4.03
C ALA A 406 9.35 -17.51 -3.08
N ASP A 407 10.55 -17.90 -3.54
CA ASP A 407 11.56 -18.61 -2.76
C ASP A 407 12.06 -17.78 -1.55
N ARG A 408 12.25 -16.47 -1.76
CA ARG A 408 12.65 -15.55 -0.68
C ARG A 408 11.52 -15.36 0.34
N LYS A 409 10.30 -15.27 -0.16
CA LYS A 409 9.10 -15.14 0.68
C LYS A 409 8.92 -16.37 1.55
N GLN A 410 8.97 -17.54 0.96
CA GLN A 410 8.87 -18.81 1.67
C GLN A 410 9.96 -18.93 2.74
N LYS A 411 11.22 -18.65 2.40
CA LYS A 411 12.33 -18.70 3.35
C LYS A 411 12.17 -17.73 4.53
N ALA A 412 11.61 -16.54 4.28
CA ALA A 412 11.36 -15.57 5.34
C ALA A 412 10.23 -16.04 6.26
N GLN A 413 9.15 -16.62 5.72
CA GLN A 413 8.04 -17.20 6.47
C GLN A 413 8.50 -18.39 7.34
N GLU A 414 9.28 -19.30 6.79
CA GLU A 414 9.84 -20.44 7.53
C GLU A 414 10.69 -19.96 8.71
N ARG A 415 11.50 -18.91 8.50
CA ARG A 415 12.34 -18.32 9.55
C ARG A 415 11.53 -17.59 10.61
N GLU A 416 10.51 -16.82 10.20
CA GLU A 416 9.59 -16.17 11.13
C GLU A 416 8.90 -17.20 12.01
N GLN A 417 8.32 -18.24 11.39
CA GLN A 417 7.62 -19.31 12.09
C GLN A 417 8.54 -20.04 13.08
N PHE A 418 9.74 -20.36 12.67
CA PHE A 418 10.73 -21.01 13.54
C PHE A 418 11.06 -20.15 14.76
N CYS A 419 11.24 -18.84 14.58
CA CYS A 419 11.50 -17.93 15.71
C CYS A 419 10.28 -17.81 16.64
N LEU A 420 9.06 -17.81 16.09
CA LEU A 420 7.82 -17.81 16.89
C LEU A 420 7.67 -19.09 17.71
N GLU A 421 7.99 -20.24 17.15
CA GLU A 421 7.98 -21.53 17.87
C GLU A 421 8.98 -21.54 19.02
N ILE A 422 10.18 -20.98 18.83
CA ILE A 422 11.15 -20.80 19.92
C ILE A 422 10.58 -19.89 21.00
N ALA A 423 10.01 -18.75 20.62
CA ALA A 423 9.44 -17.80 21.59
C ALA A 423 8.31 -18.44 22.41
N ALA A 424 7.39 -19.15 21.74
CA ALA A 424 6.27 -19.85 22.37
C ALA A 424 6.74 -20.99 23.29
N GLY A 425 7.79 -21.72 22.92
CA GLY A 425 8.37 -22.78 23.76
C GLY A 425 9.08 -22.28 25.01
N LEU A 426 9.60 -21.05 24.98
CA LEU A 426 10.29 -20.41 26.09
C LEU A 426 9.37 -19.61 27.02
N HIS A 427 8.25 -19.15 26.50
CA HIS A 427 7.24 -18.39 27.22
C HIS A 427 5.85 -18.85 26.75
N GLN A 428 5.01 -19.32 27.68
CA GLN A 428 3.66 -19.79 27.39
C GLN A 428 2.72 -18.60 27.09
N ASP A 429 2.81 -18.07 25.90
CA ASP A 429 1.89 -17.03 25.38
C ASP A 429 0.79 -17.70 24.54
N GLU A 430 -0.13 -18.39 25.21
CA GLU A 430 -1.23 -19.11 24.55
C GLU A 430 -2.19 -18.17 23.79
N SER A 431 -2.30 -16.91 24.20
CA SER A 431 -3.15 -15.91 23.55
C SER A 431 -2.48 -15.19 22.38
N GLY A 432 -1.16 -15.20 22.32
CA GLY A 432 -0.37 -14.40 21.37
C GLY A 432 -0.45 -12.89 21.62
N ASP A 433 -0.87 -12.47 22.82
CA ASP A 433 -1.06 -11.05 23.14
C ASP A 433 0.29 -10.36 23.37
N ILE A 434 1.23 -11.04 24.00
CA ILE A 434 2.61 -10.54 24.18
C ILE A 434 3.31 -10.37 22.82
N GLN A 435 3.15 -11.33 21.91
CA GLN A 435 3.66 -11.19 20.54
C GLN A 435 3.12 -9.92 19.86
N LYS A 436 1.80 -9.68 19.94
CA LYS A 436 1.16 -8.50 19.35
C LYS A 436 1.70 -7.21 19.97
N GLU A 437 1.88 -7.19 21.28
CA GLU A 437 2.40 -6.04 22.00
C GLU A 437 3.86 -5.74 21.62
N VAL A 438 4.73 -6.74 21.63
CA VAL A 438 6.13 -6.63 21.17
C VAL A 438 6.18 -6.14 19.72
N TYR A 439 5.38 -6.72 18.81
CA TYR A 439 5.35 -6.30 17.40
C TYR A 439 4.86 -4.86 17.25
N SER A 440 3.84 -4.45 18.02
CA SER A 440 3.34 -3.08 18.03
C SER A 440 4.41 -2.08 18.47
N MET A 441 5.20 -2.44 19.47
CA MET A 441 6.34 -1.62 19.92
C MET A 441 7.45 -1.57 18.85
N LEU A 442 7.85 -2.72 18.30
CA LEU A 442 8.91 -2.80 17.29
C LEU A 442 8.53 -2.10 15.96
N ASP A 443 7.24 -2.01 15.63
CA ASP A 443 6.77 -1.30 14.43
C ASP A 443 6.99 0.23 14.51
N LYS A 444 7.28 0.78 15.70
CA LYS A 444 7.74 2.17 15.88
C LYS A 444 9.15 2.42 15.28
N ILE A 445 9.91 1.35 14.99
CA ILE A 445 11.26 1.44 14.40
C ILE A 445 11.11 1.63 12.89
N VAL A 446 11.23 2.87 12.43
CA VAL A 446 11.08 3.26 11.03
C VAL A 446 12.45 3.51 10.40
N GLN A 447 12.78 2.75 9.36
CA GLN A 447 14.08 2.81 8.67
C GLN A 447 14.01 3.51 7.32
N SER A 448 12.81 3.62 6.73
CA SER A 448 12.65 4.18 5.40
C SER A 448 11.30 4.88 5.26
N SER A 449 11.23 5.83 4.32
CA SER A 449 10.00 6.51 3.90
C SER A 449 9.15 5.67 2.93
N ALA A 450 9.40 4.36 2.82
CA ALA A 450 8.68 3.47 1.89
C ALA A 450 7.15 3.55 2.02
N LEU A 451 6.64 3.89 3.22
CA LEU A 451 5.21 4.11 3.40
C LEU A 451 4.72 5.36 2.66
N VAL A 452 5.52 6.42 2.59
CA VAL A 452 5.17 7.62 1.81
C VAL A 452 4.99 7.26 0.35
N GLU A 453 5.85 6.39 -0.19
CA GLU A 453 5.71 5.88 -1.56
C GLU A 453 4.41 5.07 -1.74
N CYS A 454 3.98 4.31 -0.73
CA CYS A 454 2.67 3.65 -0.73
C CYS A 454 1.55 4.69 -0.78
N ILE A 455 1.61 5.74 0.04
CA ILE A 455 0.62 6.84 0.02
C ILE A 455 0.66 7.59 -1.31
N ASN A 456 1.85 7.88 -1.84
CA ASN A 456 2.03 8.45 -3.18
C ASN A 456 1.34 7.60 -4.24
N SER A 457 1.42 6.27 -4.15
CA SER A 457 0.73 5.35 -5.08
C SER A 457 -0.80 5.43 -4.97
N ILE A 458 -1.35 5.75 -3.79
CA ILE A 458 -2.78 5.96 -3.57
C ILE A 458 -3.23 7.32 -4.14
N ILE A 459 -2.39 8.35 -4.05
CA ILE A 459 -2.69 9.70 -4.53
C ILE A 459 -2.59 9.79 -6.07
N ARG A 460 -1.62 9.13 -6.68
CA ARG A 460 -1.34 9.17 -8.14
C ARG A 460 -2.56 8.90 -9.03
N PRO A 461 -3.45 7.93 -8.78
CA PRO A 461 -4.65 7.72 -9.58
C PRO A 461 -5.57 8.95 -9.63
N TYR A 462 -5.69 9.68 -8.51
CA TYR A 462 -6.47 10.93 -8.49
C TYR A 462 -5.83 12.02 -9.35
N LEU A 463 -4.49 12.14 -9.31
CA LEU A 463 -3.75 13.08 -10.17
C LEU A 463 -3.94 12.72 -11.65
N ASN A 464 -3.83 11.44 -11.99
CA ASN A 464 -4.00 10.96 -13.37
C ASN A 464 -5.41 11.23 -13.90
N THR A 465 -6.46 11.02 -13.10
CA THR A 465 -7.86 11.24 -13.50
C THR A 465 -8.22 12.71 -13.64
N THR A 466 -7.46 13.62 -13.05
CA THR A 466 -7.59 15.08 -13.26
C THR A 466 -6.61 15.61 -14.30
N ARG A 467 -5.89 14.74 -15.00
CA ARG A 467 -4.78 15.12 -15.91
C ARG A 467 -3.74 16.01 -15.22
N ASN A 468 -3.46 15.71 -13.97
CA ASN A 468 -2.58 16.49 -13.09
C ASN A 468 -3.03 17.96 -12.91
N HIS A 469 -4.32 18.25 -12.94
CA HIS A 469 -4.90 19.52 -12.51
C HIS A 469 -5.59 19.29 -11.16
N VAL A 470 -4.81 19.32 -10.08
CA VAL A 470 -5.30 19.17 -8.71
C VAL A 470 -5.25 20.54 -8.02
N ASN A 471 -6.20 20.80 -7.15
CA ASN A 471 -6.22 21.93 -6.23
C ASN A 471 -6.11 21.43 -4.78
N GLN A 472 -5.91 22.33 -3.84
CA GLN A 472 -5.75 22.00 -2.43
C GLN A 472 -7.00 21.31 -1.87
N GLU A 473 -8.18 21.73 -2.26
CA GLU A 473 -9.46 21.19 -1.80
C GLU A 473 -9.61 19.71 -2.15
N GLN A 474 -9.14 19.32 -3.33
CA GLN A 474 -9.13 17.91 -3.73
C GLN A 474 -8.12 17.09 -2.92
N LEU A 475 -6.98 17.66 -2.56
CA LEU A 475 -6.00 17.00 -1.68
C LEU A 475 -6.57 16.81 -0.28
N ASN A 476 -7.30 17.81 0.25
CA ASN A 476 -7.97 17.71 1.54
C ASN A 476 -9.02 16.58 1.55
N LEU A 477 -9.80 16.44 0.47
CA LEU A 477 -10.75 15.32 0.31
C LEU A 477 -10.04 13.97 0.27
N ILE A 478 -8.93 13.86 -0.44
CA ILE A 478 -8.13 12.63 -0.52
C ILE A 478 -7.57 12.28 0.87
N MET A 479 -7.04 13.26 1.59
CA MET A 479 -6.53 13.10 2.96
C MET A 479 -7.64 12.63 3.89
N HIS A 480 -8.79 13.29 3.89
CA HIS A 480 -9.95 12.89 4.71
C HIS A 480 -10.36 11.45 4.41
N TYR A 481 -10.60 11.12 3.15
CA TYR A 481 -10.98 9.77 2.75
C TYR A 481 -9.93 8.73 3.17
N HIS A 482 -8.65 9.00 2.92
CA HIS A 482 -7.58 8.09 3.30
C HIS A 482 -7.52 7.87 4.81
N ASN A 483 -7.58 8.93 5.59
CA ASN A 483 -7.42 8.88 7.04
C ASN A 483 -8.59 8.21 7.76
N HIS A 484 -9.80 8.27 7.19
CA HIS A 484 -11.02 7.78 7.83
C HIS A 484 -11.61 6.51 7.20
N ARG A 485 -11.07 6.01 6.08
CA ARG A 485 -11.52 4.73 5.52
C ARG A 485 -10.91 3.55 6.24
N ARG A 486 -11.69 2.47 6.41
CA ARG A 486 -11.18 1.22 6.98
C ARG A 486 -10.38 0.43 5.96
N TYR A 487 -9.27 -0.14 6.38
CA TYR A 487 -8.49 -1.06 5.55
C TYR A 487 -9.27 -2.35 5.31
N ILE A 488 -9.30 -2.78 4.05
CA ILE A 488 -9.98 -4.02 3.63
C ILE A 488 -9.08 -5.23 3.90
N ASP A 489 -7.77 -5.06 3.74
CA ASP A 489 -6.75 -6.12 3.80
C ASP A 489 -5.53 -5.71 4.62
N GLY A 490 -4.62 -6.69 4.82
CA GLY A 490 -3.31 -6.48 5.43
C GLY A 490 -3.36 -6.40 6.96
N VAL A 491 -2.23 -6.02 7.55
CA VAL A 491 -2.02 -5.97 9.01
C VAL A 491 -2.98 -4.99 9.71
N ARG A 492 -3.44 -3.95 8.98
CA ARG A 492 -4.33 -2.91 9.50
C ARG A 492 -5.82 -3.16 9.18
N LYS A 493 -6.16 -4.36 8.68
CA LYS A 493 -7.53 -4.72 8.29
C LYS A 493 -8.56 -4.36 9.37
N GLY A 494 -9.65 -3.72 8.94
CA GLY A 494 -10.76 -3.32 9.80
C GLY A 494 -10.54 -2.04 10.61
N LYS A 495 -9.32 -1.48 10.60
CA LYS A 495 -9.00 -0.20 11.27
C LYS A 495 -8.85 0.93 10.28
N THR A 496 -9.05 2.17 10.74
CA THR A 496 -8.71 3.37 9.97
C THR A 496 -7.33 3.90 10.38
N PRO A 497 -6.63 4.67 9.53
CA PRO A 497 -5.41 5.36 9.93
C PRO A 497 -5.59 6.23 11.19
N MET A 498 -6.73 6.93 11.31
CA MET A 498 -7.02 7.76 12.48
C MET A 498 -7.26 6.95 13.76
N GLU A 499 -7.91 5.78 13.70
CA GLU A 499 -8.04 4.88 14.85
C GLU A 499 -6.68 4.41 15.36
N ILE A 500 -5.77 4.09 14.44
CA ILE A 500 -4.41 3.64 14.81
C ILE A 500 -3.61 4.81 15.40
N LEU A 501 -3.74 6.01 14.79
CA LEU A 501 -3.02 7.20 15.22
C LEU A 501 -3.46 7.68 16.62
N THR A 502 -4.79 7.71 16.86
CA THR A 502 -5.36 8.28 18.07
C THR A 502 -5.62 7.25 19.17
N GLY A 503 -5.62 5.96 18.85
CA GLY A 503 -6.04 4.89 19.76
C GLY A 503 -7.53 4.87 20.05
N LYS A 504 -8.34 5.75 19.44
CA LYS A 504 -9.79 5.86 19.64
C LYS A 504 -10.52 5.17 18.51
N GLU A 505 -11.56 4.39 18.83
CA GLU A 505 -12.41 3.74 17.83
C GLU A 505 -13.26 4.78 17.08
N GLN A 506 -13.34 4.65 15.77
CA GLN A 506 -14.15 5.49 14.88
C GLN A 506 -15.53 4.84 14.70
N ALA A 507 -16.55 5.39 15.34
CA ALA A 507 -17.91 4.85 15.29
C ALA A 507 -18.59 5.04 13.92
N LYS A 508 -18.29 6.15 13.23
CA LYS A 508 -18.87 6.51 11.93
C LYS A 508 -17.90 6.20 10.81
N ASP A 509 -18.39 5.91 9.62
CA ASP A 509 -17.57 5.81 8.42
C ASP A 509 -17.11 7.20 7.91
N TRP A 510 -16.17 7.21 6.96
CA TRP A 510 -15.56 8.42 6.43
C TRP A 510 -16.57 9.41 5.85
N ILE A 511 -17.64 8.90 5.21
CA ILE A 511 -18.63 9.76 4.55
C ILE A 511 -19.60 10.36 5.55
N SER A 512 -20.01 9.60 6.56
CA SER A 512 -20.84 10.10 7.67
C SER A 512 -20.12 11.19 8.47
N ILE A 513 -18.81 11.02 8.72
CA ILE A 513 -17.97 12.07 9.35
C ILE A 513 -17.95 13.32 8.47
N LEU A 514 -17.79 13.15 7.15
CA LEU A 514 -17.78 14.28 6.23
C LEU A 514 -19.14 15.02 6.20
N PHE A 515 -20.24 14.30 6.23
CA PHE A 515 -21.56 14.91 6.32
C PHE A 515 -21.79 15.67 7.63
N ASP A 516 -21.26 15.18 8.76
CA ASP A 516 -21.33 15.93 10.01
C ASP A 516 -20.56 17.26 9.89
N ILE A 517 -19.37 17.25 9.27
CA ILE A 517 -18.60 18.47 9.02
C ILE A 517 -19.36 19.44 8.10
N ILE A 518 -20.02 18.92 7.06
CA ILE A 518 -20.82 19.75 6.15
C ILE A 518 -22.01 20.37 6.91
N ARG A 519 -22.74 19.57 7.73
CA ARG A 519 -23.88 20.07 8.51
C ARG A 519 -23.48 21.15 9.51
N GLU A 520 -22.29 21.02 10.09
CA GLU A 520 -21.75 21.98 11.05
C GLU A 520 -21.28 23.27 10.39
N LYS A 521 -20.49 23.16 9.28
CA LYS A 521 -19.78 24.31 8.71
C LYS A 521 -20.49 24.95 7.51
N ASP A 522 -21.26 24.17 6.74
CA ASP A 522 -21.92 24.63 5.52
C ASP A 522 -23.21 23.85 5.22
N PRO A 523 -24.25 23.98 6.07
CA PRO A 523 -25.50 23.26 5.91
C PRO A 523 -26.23 23.60 4.61
N GLU A 524 -26.00 24.78 4.04
CA GLU A 524 -26.63 25.20 2.78
C GLU A 524 -26.25 24.31 1.59
N LEU A 525 -25.10 23.66 1.65
CA LEU A 525 -24.67 22.72 0.62
C LEU A 525 -25.62 21.52 0.48
N LEU A 526 -26.31 21.15 1.55
CA LEU A 526 -27.24 20.02 1.61
C LEU A 526 -28.67 20.42 1.23
N LEU A 527 -28.97 21.71 1.13
CA LEU A 527 -30.29 22.17 0.71
C LEU A 527 -30.42 22.05 -0.82
N ALA A 528 -31.57 21.64 -1.28
CA ALA A 528 -31.91 21.67 -2.70
C ALA A 528 -31.90 23.12 -3.19
N ALA A 529 -31.40 23.35 -4.43
CA ALA A 529 -31.34 24.68 -5.03
C ALA A 529 -32.72 25.14 -5.48
#